data_38807c9704f2b005b929913a15b7dfa6
#
_entry.id   38807c9704f2b005b929913a15b7dfa6
#
_cell.length_a   1.000
_cell.length_b   1.000
_cell.length_c   1.000
_cell.angle_alpha   90.00
_cell.angle_beta   90.00
_cell.angle_gamma   90.00
#
_symmetry.space_group_name_H-M   'P 1'
#
loop_
_entity.id
_entity.type
_entity.pdbx_description
1 polymer ?
#
loop_
_entity_poly.entity_id
_entity_poly.type
_entity_poly.pdbx_seq_one_letter_code
_entity_poly.pdbx_strand_id
1 'polypeptide(L)'
;MPTEPDVPSLPQASRQPIALRRIWALLRPYWFSEDRWPGRGLLALVLGLNLGSVMLTVLLAQWNRRFYDALQGKDYPAFLSLLGYFTVLAASYITVVVFALYFAQMLQIRWRRWLTEQYTGDWLTGRAYYLLQLEPSHVENPEQRIQDDINIVANLTLDLLTGVLNAVVTLASFLVLLWTLSGTLRFHLAGFALAIPGYMVWVAVLYAAGGSVATHLVGRRLIGINFDLQRADADFRFRMIRIRENAESVALYGGEPDEQEQLRTSFGFIWRTWWRLMKAQRRLTFFTAGYAQAATIFPVLVAAPRFFSGAISLGGLTQTAFAFGQVQSSLSWFVDAYPRIAQWTASVNRLTGFEEELVRAKRLPTAAGAIQVTPSPGRAMVVEGLHLRLPDGRSLLDEASLHIDAGDRVVVSGPSGSGKSTLFRALAGIWPYGTGTVTIPQGRRVLFLPQRPYMPIATLRQVLSYPDRSPGHSDADYRQALIDARLPHLTGRLDEEANWALELSGGEQQRVGFARVFLYRPDWLFMDEATSALDEETEQALYRLVYERLPGISLISVAHRPGVATYHRRRLTLHPETRSIEESLVPAAAG
;
A
#
# COMPACT_ATOMS: atom_id res chain seq x y z
N MET A 1 -23.70 -11.44 35.99
CA MET A 1 -23.50 -11.05 34.60
C MET A 1 -23.14 -9.58 34.59
N PRO A 2 -21.92 -9.17 34.32
CA PRO A 2 -21.59 -7.76 34.14
C PRO A 2 -21.98 -7.35 32.72
N THR A 3 -22.67 -6.24 32.62
CA THR A 3 -23.10 -5.56 31.39
C THR A 3 -21.88 -5.19 30.55
N GLU A 4 -21.89 -5.58 29.25
CA GLU A 4 -20.90 -5.16 28.27
C GLU A 4 -20.83 -3.63 28.20
N PRO A 5 -19.62 -3.02 28.19
CA PRO A 5 -19.49 -1.62 27.91
C PRO A 5 -19.79 -1.38 26.42
N ASP A 6 -20.67 -0.43 26.17
CA ASP A 6 -21.03 0.08 24.84
C ASP A 6 -19.76 0.64 24.14
N VAL A 7 -19.23 -0.09 23.19
CA VAL A 7 -18.12 0.36 22.35
C VAL A 7 -18.71 1.18 21.20
N PRO A 8 -18.34 2.44 21.04
CA PRO A 8 -18.86 3.26 19.94
C PRO A 8 -18.56 2.60 18.61
N SER A 9 -19.60 2.35 17.84
CA SER A 9 -19.53 1.82 16.48
C SER A 9 -18.76 2.81 15.59
N LEU A 10 -17.57 2.42 15.17
CA LEU A 10 -16.82 3.15 14.14
C LEU A 10 -17.68 3.30 12.87
N PRO A 11 -17.57 4.42 12.15
CA PRO A 11 -18.36 4.66 10.94
C PRO A 11 -18.14 3.51 9.96
N GLN A 12 -19.21 2.84 9.60
CA GLN A 12 -19.23 1.81 8.56
C GLN A 12 -18.74 2.48 7.27
N ALA A 13 -17.56 2.07 6.80
CA ALA A 13 -17.07 2.45 5.49
C ALA A 13 -18.21 2.25 4.49
N SER A 14 -18.68 3.32 3.91
CA SER A 14 -19.84 3.35 3.03
C SER A 14 -19.64 2.32 1.92
N ARG A 15 -20.51 1.30 1.87
CA ARG A 15 -20.63 0.32 0.79
C ARG A 15 -21.20 1.02 -0.45
N GLN A 16 -20.49 2.01 -1.00
CA GLN A 16 -20.84 2.53 -2.31
C GLN A 16 -20.42 1.49 -3.35
N PRO A 17 -21.31 1.08 -4.26
CA PRO A 17 -20.95 0.22 -5.38
C PRO A 17 -19.89 0.95 -6.19
N ILE A 18 -18.77 0.28 -6.45
CA ILE A 18 -17.69 0.86 -7.25
C ILE A 18 -18.25 1.17 -8.63
N ALA A 19 -18.21 2.43 -9.03
CA ALA A 19 -18.49 2.78 -10.40
C ALA A 19 -17.42 2.11 -11.28
N LEU A 20 -17.82 1.26 -12.23
CA LEU A 20 -16.93 0.61 -13.21
C LEU A 20 -15.96 1.61 -13.85
N ARG A 21 -16.35 2.88 -13.92
CA ARG A 21 -15.52 4.00 -14.39
C ARG A 21 -14.27 4.21 -13.53
N ARG A 22 -14.34 4.05 -12.19
CA ARG A 22 -13.20 4.19 -11.28
C ARG A 22 -12.20 3.04 -11.46
N ILE A 23 -12.72 1.81 -11.58
CA ILE A 23 -11.88 0.63 -11.88
C ILE A 23 -11.14 0.85 -13.20
N TRP A 24 -11.86 1.27 -14.24
CA TRP A 24 -11.27 1.51 -15.55
C TRP A 24 -10.23 2.64 -15.52
N ALA A 25 -10.47 3.71 -14.77
CA ALA A 25 -9.53 4.82 -14.60
C ALA A 25 -8.22 4.35 -13.95
N LEU A 26 -8.27 3.43 -12.97
CA LEU A 26 -7.10 2.85 -12.31
C LEU A 26 -6.33 1.87 -13.21
N LEU A 27 -7.05 1.01 -13.96
CA LEU A 27 -6.43 -0.08 -14.72
C LEU A 27 -5.94 0.35 -16.10
N ARG A 28 -6.61 1.33 -16.74
CA ARG A 28 -6.34 1.77 -18.10
C ARG A 28 -4.95 2.35 -18.34
N PRO A 29 -4.37 3.20 -17.46
CA PRO A 29 -3.13 3.92 -17.74
C PRO A 29 -1.95 3.00 -18.10
N TYR A 30 -1.81 1.85 -17.45
CA TYR A 30 -0.76 0.87 -17.76
C TYR A 30 -0.76 0.44 -19.23
N TRP A 31 -1.96 0.18 -19.79
CA TRP A 31 -2.10 -0.30 -21.16
C TRP A 31 -1.81 0.75 -22.24
N PHE A 32 -1.59 2.01 -21.83
CA PHE A 32 -1.21 3.14 -22.69
C PHE A 32 0.14 3.77 -22.31
N SER A 33 0.83 3.17 -21.34
CA SER A 33 2.15 3.58 -20.85
C SER A 33 3.28 3.23 -21.84
N GLU A 34 4.51 3.53 -21.44
CA GLU A 34 5.72 3.14 -22.19
C GLU A 34 5.84 1.61 -22.32
N ASP A 35 5.33 0.84 -21.34
CA ASP A 35 5.32 -0.63 -21.31
C ASP A 35 4.13 -1.27 -22.07
N ARG A 36 3.37 -0.49 -22.84
CA ARG A 36 2.13 -0.91 -23.52
C ARG A 36 2.28 -2.12 -24.42
N TRP A 37 3.33 -2.16 -25.26
CA TRP A 37 3.49 -3.23 -26.22
C TRP A 37 3.91 -4.56 -25.59
N PRO A 38 4.95 -4.62 -24.72
CA PRO A 38 5.24 -5.82 -23.96
C PRO A 38 4.05 -6.28 -23.08
N GLY A 39 3.37 -5.34 -22.42
CA GLY A 39 2.20 -5.66 -21.58
C GLY A 39 1.05 -6.28 -22.38
N ARG A 40 0.66 -5.67 -23.52
CA ARG A 40 -0.39 -6.20 -24.39
C ARG A 40 -0.01 -7.54 -25.02
N GLY A 41 1.25 -7.69 -25.44
CA GLY A 41 1.77 -8.94 -26.00
C GLY A 41 1.73 -10.08 -24.98
N LEU A 42 2.17 -9.83 -23.76
CA LEU A 42 2.10 -10.81 -22.66
C LEU A 42 0.64 -11.16 -22.32
N LEU A 43 -0.25 -10.17 -22.26
CA LEU A 43 -1.68 -10.44 -22.01
C LEU A 43 -2.27 -11.33 -23.10
N ALA A 44 -2.05 -11.01 -24.37
CA ALA A 44 -2.53 -11.81 -25.48
C ALA A 44 -1.98 -13.24 -25.44
N LEU A 45 -0.70 -13.40 -25.10
CA LEU A 45 -0.05 -14.71 -24.94
C LEU A 45 -0.67 -15.49 -23.77
N VAL A 46 -0.87 -14.87 -22.60
CA VAL A 46 -1.51 -15.50 -21.44
C VAL A 46 -2.92 -15.95 -21.77
N LEU A 47 -3.73 -15.08 -22.40
CA LEU A 47 -5.08 -15.43 -22.83
C LEU A 47 -5.09 -16.56 -23.86
N GLY A 48 -4.18 -16.52 -24.84
CA GLY A 48 -4.02 -17.57 -25.85
C GLY A 48 -3.64 -18.92 -25.23
N LEU A 49 -2.69 -18.94 -24.29
CA LEU A 49 -2.29 -20.17 -23.59
C LEU A 49 -3.43 -20.72 -22.71
N ASN A 50 -4.19 -19.86 -22.04
CA ASN A 50 -5.37 -20.28 -21.28
C ASN A 50 -6.45 -20.90 -22.19
N LEU A 51 -6.73 -20.29 -23.35
CA LEU A 51 -7.63 -20.88 -24.34
C LEU A 51 -7.10 -22.22 -24.86
N GLY A 52 -5.78 -22.31 -25.12
CA GLY A 52 -5.11 -23.55 -25.48
C GLY A 52 -5.27 -24.66 -24.42
N SER A 53 -5.18 -24.30 -23.13
CA SER A 53 -5.39 -25.27 -22.05
C SER A 53 -6.83 -25.83 -22.03
N VAL A 54 -7.84 -25.01 -22.29
CA VAL A 54 -9.22 -25.45 -22.41
C VAL A 54 -9.40 -26.37 -23.62
N MET A 55 -8.82 -26.02 -24.78
CA MET A 55 -8.84 -26.87 -25.96
C MET A 55 -8.22 -28.25 -25.69
N LEU A 56 -7.05 -28.29 -25.04
CA LEU A 56 -6.39 -29.54 -24.65
C LEU A 56 -7.25 -30.35 -23.66
N THR A 57 -7.98 -29.69 -22.75
CA THR A 57 -8.91 -30.36 -21.85
C THR A 57 -10.08 -31.02 -22.61
N VAL A 58 -10.58 -30.38 -23.67
CA VAL A 58 -11.59 -30.97 -24.55
C VAL A 58 -11.04 -32.17 -25.32
N LEU A 59 -9.79 -32.09 -25.82
CA LEU A 59 -9.13 -33.22 -26.49
C LEU A 59 -8.90 -34.39 -25.51
N LEU A 60 -8.53 -34.11 -24.27
CA LEU A 60 -8.42 -35.12 -23.21
C LEU A 60 -9.78 -35.79 -22.91
N ALA A 61 -10.87 -35.06 -22.94
CA ALA A 61 -12.21 -35.63 -22.80
C ALA A 61 -12.57 -36.57 -23.97
N GLN A 62 -12.17 -36.25 -25.21
CA GLN A 62 -12.35 -37.12 -26.38
C GLN A 62 -11.44 -38.34 -26.32
N TRP A 63 -10.19 -38.14 -25.91
CA TRP A 63 -9.26 -39.25 -25.67
C TRP A 63 -9.80 -40.21 -24.61
N ASN A 64 -10.31 -39.72 -23.49
CA ASN A 64 -10.89 -40.51 -22.42
C ASN A 64 -11.97 -41.46 -22.93
N ARG A 65 -12.89 -40.97 -23.77
CA ARG A 65 -13.90 -41.81 -24.42
C ARG A 65 -13.26 -42.94 -25.24
N ARG A 66 -12.35 -42.61 -26.19
CA ARG A 66 -11.74 -43.60 -27.07
C ARG A 66 -10.97 -44.66 -26.27
N PHE A 67 -10.27 -44.23 -25.23
CA PHE A 67 -9.48 -45.10 -24.38
C PHE A 67 -10.33 -46.14 -23.66
N TYR A 68 -11.45 -45.75 -23.06
CA TYR A 68 -12.36 -46.67 -22.39
C TYR A 68 -13.17 -47.52 -23.37
N ASP A 69 -13.46 -47.04 -24.58
CA ASP A 69 -14.07 -47.84 -25.64
C ASP A 69 -13.11 -48.91 -26.13
N ALA A 70 -11.82 -48.65 -26.32
CA ALA A 70 -10.80 -49.64 -26.67
C ALA A 70 -10.65 -50.71 -25.55
N LEU A 71 -10.70 -50.31 -24.27
CA LEU A 71 -10.69 -51.26 -23.14
C LEU A 71 -11.92 -52.13 -23.15
N GLN A 72 -13.11 -51.59 -23.36
CA GLN A 72 -14.37 -52.33 -23.44
C GLN A 72 -14.35 -53.31 -24.64
N GLY A 73 -13.81 -52.89 -25.76
CA GLY A 73 -13.64 -53.69 -26.98
C GLY A 73 -12.47 -54.67 -26.92
N LYS A 74 -11.65 -54.68 -25.86
CA LYS A 74 -10.42 -55.46 -25.71
C LYS A 74 -9.43 -55.29 -26.87
N ASP A 75 -9.42 -54.10 -27.49
CA ASP A 75 -8.52 -53.76 -28.61
C ASP A 75 -7.16 -53.29 -28.06
N TYR A 76 -6.23 -54.22 -27.92
CA TYR A 76 -4.90 -53.96 -27.38
C TYR A 76 -4.02 -53.05 -28.26
N PRO A 77 -4.00 -53.16 -29.60
CA PRO A 77 -3.30 -52.23 -30.47
C PRO A 77 -3.82 -50.80 -30.35
N ALA A 78 -5.13 -50.58 -30.40
CA ALA A 78 -5.74 -49.25 -30.17
C ALA A 78 -5.42 -48.68 -28.79
N PHE A 79 -5.45 -49.53 -27.74
CA PHE A 79 -5.08 -49.14 -26.37
C PHE A 79 -3.64 -48.57 -26.32
N LEU A 80 -2.64 -49.27 -26.91
CA LEU A 80 -1.25 -48.81 -26.91
C LEU A 80 -1.08 -47.50 -27.66
N SER A 81 -1.72 -47.36 -28.83
CA SER A 81 -1.65 -46.13 -29.62
C SER A 81 -2.28 -44.93 -28.88
N LEU A 82 -3.39 -45.14 -28.18
CA LEU A 82 -4.03 -44.13 -27.37
C LEU A 82 -3.20 -43.74 -26.14
N LEU A 83 -2.42 -44.67 -25.56
CA LEU A 83 -1.48 -44.37 -24.50
C LEU A 83 -0.36 -43.41 -24.96
N GLY A 84 0.21 -43.68 -26.18
CA GLY A 84 1.15 -42.76 -26.81
C GLY A 84 0.55 -41.37 -27.08
N TYR A 85 -0.68 -41.33 -27.59
CA TYR A 85 -1.39 -40.06 -27.81
C TYR A 85 -1.65 -39.29 -26.51
N PHE A 86 -1.98 -39.99 -25.44
CA PHE A 86 -2.12 -39.39 -24.09
C PHE A 86 -0.84 -38.70 -23.63
N THR A 87 0.31 -39.37 -23.82
CA THR A 87 1.61 -38.80 -23.41
C THR A 87 1.88 -37.47 -24.11
N VAL A 88 1.56 -37.37 -25.39
CA VAL A 88 1.70 -36.12 -26.17
C VAL A 88 0.70 -35.05 -25.65
N LEU A 89 -0.56 -35.40 -25.44
CA LEU A 89 -1.56 -34.47 -24.92
C LEU A 89 -1.19 -33.99 -23.52
N ALA A 90 -0.77 -34.88 -22.63
CA ALA A 90 -0.39 -34.55 -21.26
C ALA A 90 0.85 -33.63 -21.23
N ALA A 91 1.88 -33.95 -22.02
CA ALA A 91 3.07 -33.10 -22.14
C ALA A 91 2.73 -31.71 -22.67
N SER A 92 1.87 -31.63 -23.71
CA SER A 92 1.40 -30.37 -24.28
C SER A 92 0.59 -29.56 -23.25
N TYR A 93 -0.31 -30.21 -22.52
CA TYR A 93 -1.13 -29.58 -21.49
C TYR A 93 -0.26 -29.00 -20.37
N ILE A 94 0.68 -29.80 -19.84
CA ILE A 94 1.62 -29.37 -18.79
C ILE A 94 2.42 -28.17 -19.27
N THR A 95 2.97 -28.24 -20.48
CA THR A 95 3.77 -27.15 -21.08
C THR A 95 2.95 -25.87 -21.17
N VAL A 96 1.74 -25.94 -21.72
CA VAL A 96 0.84 -24.79 -21.87
C VAL A 96 0.49 -24.17 -20.52
N VAL A 97 0.12 -24.98 -19.51
CA VAL A 97 -0.27 -24.50 -18.17
C VAL A 97 0.93 -23.85 -17.46
N VAL A 98 2.11 -24.46 -17.53
CA VAL A 98 3.33 -23.92 -16.90
C VAL A 98 3.72 -22.58 -17.52
N PHE A 99 3.73 -22.49 -18.86
CA PHE A 99 4.05 -21.23 -19.52
C PHE A 99 2.95 -20.17 -19.35
N ALA A 100 1.68 -20.55 -19.29
CA ALA A 100 0.59 -19.61 -18.97
C ALA A 100 0.80 -18.98 -17.60
N LEU A 101 1.17 -19.77 -16.58
CA LEU A 101 1.50 -19.28 -15.25
C LEU A 101 2.74 -18.36 -15.27
N TYR A 102 3.81 -18.80 -15.94
CA TYR A 102 5.06 -18.04 -16.02
C TYR A 102 4.87 -16.65 -16.65
N PHE A 103 4.18 -16.59 -17.79
CA PHE A 103 3.93 -15.31 -18.46
C PHE A 103 2.90 -14.43 -17.72
N ALA A 104 1.94 -15.03 -17.00
CA ALA A 104 1.05 -14.30 -16.13
C ALA A 104 1.83 -13.62 -14.98
N GLN A 105 2.75 -14.33 -14.33
CA GLN A 105 3.61 -13.77 -13.29
C GLN A 105 4.56 -12.69 -13.85
N MET A 106 5.08 -12.88 -15.07
CA MET A 106 5.89 -11.86 -15.74
C MET A 106 5.09 -10.58 -16.00
N LEU A 107 3.86 -10.70 -16.49
CA LEU A 107 2.98 -9.55 -16.69
C LEU A 107 2.64 -8.86 -15.37
N GLN A 108 2.35 -9.64 -14.33
CA GLN A 108 2.03 -9.16 -13.00
C GLN A 108 3.14 -8.30 -12.41
N ILE A 109 4.39 -8.78 -12.43
CA ILE A 109 5.52 -8.03 -11.83
C ILE A 109 5.83 -6.74 -12.64
N ARG A 110 5.68 -6.76 -13.98
CA ARG A 110 5.85 -5.57 -14.82
C ARG A 110 4.78 -4.53 -14.49
N TRP A 111 3.52 -4.93 -14.40
CA TRP A 111 2.42 -4.04 -14.06
C TRP A 111 2.56 -3.48 -12.64
N ARG A 112 2.90 -4.34 -11.66
CA ARG A 112 3.18 -3.92 -10.29
C ARG A 112 4.30 -2.90 -10.23
N ARG A 113 5.42 -3.12 -10.96
CA ARG A 113 6.53 -2.17 -11.03
C ARG A 113 6.07 -0.81 -11.51
N TRP A 114 5.35 -0.76 -12.64
CA TRP A 114 4.85 0.48 -13.20
C TRP A 114 3.93 1.23 -12.24
N LEU A 115 2.97 0.56 -11.62
CA LEU A 115 2.09 1.15 -10.61
C LEU A 115 2.90 1.69 -9.42
N THR A 116 3.86 0.92 -8.91
CA THR A 116 4.68 1.32 -7.76
C THR A 116 5.51 2.57 -8.08
N GLU A 117 6.12 2.64 -9.26
CA GLU A 117 6.90 3.80 -9.73
C GLU A 117 5.99 5.04 -9.86
N GLN A 118 4.79 4.88 -10.41
CA GLN A 118 3.82 5.97 -10.53
C GLN A 118 3.37 6.48 -9.16
N TYR A 119 2.86 5.60 -8.30
CA TYR A 119 2.34 6.00 -6.99
C TYR A 119 3.42 6.57 -6.07
N THR A 120 4.65 6.01 -6.08
CA THR A 120 5.79 6.56 -5.33
C THR A 120 6.19 7.94 -5.85
N GLY A 121 6.23 8.10 -7.17
CA GLY A 121 6.47 9.38 -7.81
C GLY A 121 5.42 10.43 -7.42
N ASP A 122 4.14 10.07 -7.50
CA ASP A 122 3.04 10.96 -7.13
C ASP A 122 3.04 11.31 -5.64
N TRP A 123 3.39 10.37 -4.78
CA TRP A 123 3.47 10.57 -3.33
C TRP A 123 4.61 11.51 -2.93
N LEU A 124 5.77 11.41 -3.60
CA LEU A 124 6.93 12.25 -3.31
C LEU A 124 6.85 13.62 -3.99
N THR A 125 6.22 13.71 -5.19
CA THR A 125 6.14 14.94 -5.96
C THR A 125 5.24 15.98 -5.28
N GLY A 126 5.70 17.23 -5.26
CA GLY A 126 4.94 18.34 -4.64
C GLY A 126 4.81 18.20 -3.12
N ARG A 127 5.66 17.39 -2.50
CA ARG A 127 5.63 17.13 -1.04
C ARG A 127 4.29 16.54 -0.56
N ALA A 128 3.59 15.79 -1.41
CA ALA A 128 2.27 15.25 -1.09
C ALA A 128 2.31 14.35 0.17
N TYR A 129 3.40 13.60 0.40
CA TYR A 129 3.62 12.80 1.60
C TYR A 129 3.53 13.62 2.91
N TYR A 130 3.97 14.88 2.88
CA TYR A 130 3.91 15.78 4.02
C TYR A 130 2.52 16.44 4.14
N LEU A 131 1.97 16.91 3.02
CA LEU A 131 0.67 17.58 2.97
C LEU A 131 -0.47 16.66 3.43
N LEU A 132 -0.42 15.37 3.09
CA LEU A 132 -1.37 14.35 3.59
C LEU A 132 -1.37 14.21 5.11
N GLN A 133 -0.23 14.42 5.77
CA GLN A 133 -0.16 14.38 7.24
C GLN A 133 -0.79 15.60 7.91
N LEU A 134 -0.95 16.70 7.19
CA LEU A 134 -1.57 17.92 7.70
C LEU A 134 -3.10 17.90 7.61
N GLU A 135 -3.66 17.05 6.72
CA GLU A 135 -5.11 16.92 6.54
C GLU A 135 -5.74 16.15 7.71
N PRO A 136 -6.93 16.59 8.20
CA PRO A 136 -7.65 15.89 9.27
C PRO A 136 -8.17 14.51 8.84
N SER A 137 -8.41 14.31 7.54
CA SER A 137 -8.77 13.02 6.95
C SER A 137 -7.50 12.20 6.72
N HIS A 138 -7.08 11.44 7.71
CA HIS A 138 -5.92 10.59 7.60
C HIS A 138 -6.14 9.47 6.58
N VAL A 139 -5.38 9.50 5.49
CA VAL A 139 -5.10 8.25 4.77
C VAL A 139 -4.22 7.40 5.68
N GLU A 140 -4.83 6.41 6.29
CA GLU A 140 -4.07 5.46 7.11
C GLU A 140 -3.10 4.68 6.24
N ASN A 141 -1.82 4.71 6.60
CA ASN A 141 -0.75 3.88 6.08
C ASN A 141 -0.54 3.97 4.54
N PRO A 142 -0.06 5.11 3.99
CA PRO A 142 0.26 5.26 2.55
C PRO A 142 1.22 4.17 2.04
N GLU A 143 2.19 3.76 2.87
CA GLU A 143 3.15 2.70 2.58
C GLU A 143 2.47 1.36 2.31
N GLN A 144 1.42 1.03 3.07
CA GLN A 144 0.64 -0.19 2.86
C GLN A 144 -0.17 -0.13 1.56
N ARG A 145 -0.67 1.07 1.17
CA ARG A 145 -1.37 1.25 -0.12
C ARG A 145 -0.42 0.96 -1.27
N ILE A 146 0.80 1.50 -1.22
CA ILE A 146 1.80 1.33 -2.27
C ILE A 146 2.34 -0.10 -2.31
N GLN A 147 2.59 -0.73 -1.16
CA GLN A 147 3.18 -2.07 -1.09
C GLN A 147 2.14 -3.18 -1.32
N ASP A 148 1.05 -3.19 -0.52
CA ASP A 148 0.13 -4.32 -0.45
C ASP A 148 -1.04 -4.17 -1.43
N ASP A 149 -1.71 -3.01 -1.47
CA ASP A 149 -2.90 -2.85 -2.30
C ASP A 149 -2.56 -2.87 -3.80
N ILE A 150 -1.43 -2.28 -4.23
CA ILE A 150 -0.95 -2.39 -5.61
C ILE A 150 -0.69 -3.86 -5.97
N ASN A 151 -0.04 -4.61 -5.06
CA ASN A 151 0.22 -6.03 -5.27
C ASN A 151 -1.09 -6.84 -5.42
N ILE A 152 -2.05 -6.60 -4.53
CA ILE A 152 -3.36 -7.27 -4.57
C ILE A 152 -4.10 -6.93 -5.87
N VAL A 153 -4.13 -5.66 -6.26
CA VAL A 153 -4.81 -5.23 -7.50
C VAL A 153 -4.17 -5.85 -8.73
N ALA A 154 -2.84 -5.80 -8.86
CA ALA A 154 -2.14 -6.38 -10.01
C ALA A 154 -2.37 -7.89 -10.12
N ASN A 155 -2.28 -8.61 -8.98
CA ASN A 155 -2.45 -10.06 -8.93
C ASN A 155 -3.88 -10.49 -9.21
N LEU A 156 -4.83 -9.96 -8.42
CA LEU A 156 -6.21 -10.40 -8.51
C LEU A 156 -6.89 -9.95 -9.79
N THR A 157 -6.49 -8.84 -10.43
CA THR A 157 -7.04 -8.44 -11.73
C THR A 157 -6.72 -9.49 -12.79
N LEU A 158 -5.48 -9.97 -12.86
CA LEU A 158 -5.08 -11.00 -13.84
C LEU A 158 -5.69 -12.37 -13.49
N ASP A 159 -5.69 -12.73 -12.21
CA ASP A 159 -6.28 -14.00 -11.75
C ASP A 159 -7.79 -14.07 -12.02
N LEU A 160 -8.54 -13.01 -11.72
CA LEU A 160 -9.96 -12.93 -12.00
C LEU A 160 -10.25 -12.89 -13.50
N LEU A 161 -9.47 -12.16 -14.28
CA LEU A 161 -9.63 -12.07 -15.73
C LEU A 161 -9.42 -13.44 -16.39
N THR A 162 -8.31 -14.12 -16.08
CA THR A 162 -8.01 -15.45 -16.65
C THR A 162 -8.97 -16.51 -16.11
N GLY A 163 -9.36 -16.41 -14.83
CA GLY A 163 -10.32 -17.31 -14.20
C GLY A 163 -11.72 -17.20 -14.82
N VAL A 164 -12.24 -15.99 -15.05
CA VAL A 164 -13.53 -15.79 -15.76
C VAL A 164 -13.44 -16.32 -17.18
N LEU A 165 -12.36 -16.02 -17.91
CA LEU A 165 -12.16 -16.52 -19.27
C LEU A 165 -12.21 -18.05 -19.30
N ASN A 166 -11.41 -18.71 -18.43
CA ASN A 166 -11.38 -20.16 -18.34
C ASN A 166 -12.74 -20.74 -17.95
N ALA A 167 -13.42 -20.16 -16.94
CA ALA A 167 -14.73 -20.65 -16.51
C ALA A 167 -15.77 -20.54 -17.65
N VAL A 168 -15.82 -19.40 -18.35
CA VAL A 168 -16.79 -19.17 -19.43
C VAL A 168 -16.51 -20.07 -20.64
N VAL A 169 -15.25 -20.15 -21.07
CA VAL A 169 -14.89 -20.96 -22.25
C VAL A 169 -15.03 -22.46 -21.98
N THR A 170 -14.61 -22.91 -20.80
CA THR A 170 -14.82 -24.31 -20.36
C THR A 170 -16.29 -24.63 -20.26
N LEU A 171 -17.08 -23.75 -19.62
CA LEU A 171 -18.52 -23.94 -19.52
C LEU A 171 -19.17 -24.07 -20.91
N ALA A 172 -18.89 -23.14 -21.82
CA ALA A 172 -19.45 -23.18 -23.17
C ALA A 172 -19.07 -24.46 -23.92
N SER A 173 -17.77 -24.83 -23.89
CA SER A 173 -17.25 -26.02 -24.57
C SER A 173 -17.87 -27.32 -24.04
N PHE A 174 -17.94 -27.45 -22.72
CA PHE A 174 -18.46 -28.67 -22.09
C PHE A 174 -19.99 -28.73 -22.01
N LEU A 175 -20.69 -27.60 -22.05
CA LEU A 175 -22.15 -27.59 -22.26
C LEU A 175 -22.53 -28.16 -23.63
N VAL A 176 -21.83 -27.73 -24.69
CA VAL A 176 -22.06 -28.28 -26.03
C VAL A 176 -21.75 -29.78 -26.06
N LEU A 177 -20.61 -30.21 -25.48
CA LEU A 177 -20.25 -31.61 -25.41
C LEU A 177 -21.29 -32.43 -24.60
N LEU A 178 -21.69 -31.93 -23.44
CA LEU A 178 -22.66 -32.61 -22.56
C LEU A 178 -24.03 -32.68 -23.22
N TRP A 179 -24.45 -31.65 -23.96
CA TRP A 179 -25.68 -31.65 -24.73
C TRP A 179 -25.71 -32.77 -25.79
N THR A 180 -24.62 -32.90 -26.56
CA THR A 180 -24.52 -33.95 -27.60
C THR A 180 -24.46 -35.34 -27.03
N LEU A 181 -23.84 -35.53 -25.84
CA LEU A 181 -23.70 -36.85 -25.18
C LEU A 181 -24.99 -37.28 -24.47
N SER A 182 -25.78 -36.31 -23.97
CA SER A 182 -26.88 -36.63 -23.07
C SER A 182 -28.08 -37.27 -23.77
N GLY A 183 -28.33 -36.99 -25.08
CA GLY A 183 -29.51 -37.48 -25.77
C GLY A 183 -30.83 -36.98 -25.17
N THR A 184 -31.90 -37.73 -25.37
CA THR A 184 -33.26 -37.37 -24.89
C THR A 184 -33.70 -38.32 -23.79
N LEU A 185 -34.01 -37.82 -22.61
CA LEU A 185 -34.68 -38.60 -21.55
C LEU A 185 -36.18 -38.61 -21.80
N ARG A 186 -36.74 -39.82 -21.99
CA ARG A 186 -38.18 -40.01 -22.14
C ARG A 186 -38.74 -40.71 -20.90
N PHE A 187 -39.71 -40.12 -20.26
CA PHE A 187 -40.42 -40.71 -19.16
C PHE A 187 -41.93 -40.41 -19.23
N HIS A 188 -42.72 -41.30 -18.70
CA HIS A 188 -44.16 -41.13 -18.64
C HIS A 188 -44.54 -40.74 -17.21
N LEU A 189 -45.06 -39.54 -17.04
CA LEU A 189 -45.56 -39.02 -15.78
C LEU A 189 -47.05 -38.72 -15.91
N ALA A 190 -47.89 -39.35 -15.14
CA ALA A 190 -49.35 -39.15 -15.13
C ALA A 190 -50.04 -39.18 -16.53
N GLY A 191 -49.58 -40.10 -17.41
CA GLY A 191 -50.15 -40.24 -18.77
C GLY A 191 -49.58 -39.35 -19.85
N PHE A 192 -48.66 -38.43 -19.51
CA PHE A 192 -47.98 -37.55 -20.48
C PHE A 192 -46.55 -38.08 -20.76
N ALA A 193 -46.23 -38.26 -22.05
CA ALA A 193 -44.88 -38.60 -22.47
C ALA A 193 -44.03 -37.30 -22.51
N LEU A 194 -43.20 -37.11 -21.52
CA LEU A 194 -42.26 -35.97 -21.47
C LEU A 194 -40.93 -36.39 -22.06
N ALA A 195 -40.41 -35.61 -22.99
CA ALA A 195 -39.10 -35.78 -23.62
C ALA A 195 -38.23 -34.57 -23.34
N ILE A 196 -37.17 -34.73 -22.52
CA ILE A 196 -36.24 -33.67 -22.18
C ILE A 196 -34.94 -33.89 -22.96
N PRO A 197 -34.69 -33.09 -24.02
CA PRO A 197 -33.43 -33.12 -24.74
C PRO A 197 -32.32 -32.53 -23.88
N GLY A 198 -31.09 -33.04 -24.00
CA GLY A 198 -29.96 -32.51 -23.27
C GLY A 198 -30.08 -32.62 -21.73
N TYR A 199 -30.81 -33.57 -21.20
CA TYR A 199 -31.19 -33.64 -19.77
C TYR A 199 -30.00 -33.54 -18.81
N MET A 200 -28.83 -34.07 -19.19
CA MET A 200 -27.62 -33.98 -18.35
C MET A 200 -27.13 -32.55 -18.12
N VAL A 201 -27.40 -31.67 -19.07
CA VAL A 201 -27.08 -30.24 -18.91
C VAL A 201 -27.94 -29.60 -17.81
N TRP A 202 -29.27 -29.88 -17.84
CA TRP A 202 -30.18 -29.38 -16.82
C TRP A 202 -29.87 -29.93 -15.44
N VAL A 203 -29.52 -31.22 -15.38
CA VAL A 203 -29.09 -31.89 -14.15
C VAL A 203 -27.79 -31.25 -13.63
N ALA A 204 -26.81 -30.96 -14.49
CA ALA A 204 -25.53 -30.31 -14.09
C ALA A 204 -25.76 -28.89 -13.55
N VAL A 205 -26.62 -28.11 -14.22
CA VAL A 205 -26.95 -26.74 -13.78
C VAL A 205 -27.69 -26.77 -12.45
N LEU A 206 -28.69 -27.63 -12.28
CA LEU A 206 -29.43 -27.76 -11.02
C LEU A 206 -28.52 -28.24 -9.86
N TYR A 207 -27.66 -29.22 -10.15
CA TYR A 207 -26.67 -29.69 -9.18
C TYR A 207 -25.72 -28.58 -8.74
N ALA A 208 -25.11 -27.86 -9.70
CA ALA A 208 -24.18 -26.77 -9.42
C ALA A 208 -24.89 -25.61 -8.69
N ALA A 209 -26.09 -25.21 -9.12
CA ALA A 209 -26.86 -24.16 -8.46
C ALA A 209 -27.21 -24.53 -7.01
N GLY A 210 -27.70 -25.76 -6.79
CA GLY A 210 -28.01 -26.28 -5.45
C GLY A 210 -26.78 -26.33 -4.55
N GLY A 211 -25.65 -26.82 -5.09
CA GLY A 211 -24.38 -26.87 -4.37
C GLY A 211 -23.86 -25.46 -4.03
N SER A 212 -23.94 -24.52 -4.98
CA SER A 212 -23.51 -23.13 -4.79
C SER A 212 -24.34 -22.42 -3.71
N VAL A 213 -25.66 -22.55 -3.75
CA VAL A 213 -26.56 -21.97 -2.73
C VAL A 213 -26.27 -22.57 -1.36
N ALA A 214 -26.13 -23.89 -1.26
CA ALA A 214 -25.83 -24.57 -0.01
C ALA A 214 -24.45 -24.18 0.54
N THR A 215 -23.41 -24.11 -0.33
CA THR A 215 -22.06 -23.64 0.04
C THR A 215 -22.12 -22.21 0.59
N HIS A 216 -22.86 -21.33 -0.07
CA HIS A 216 -23.03 -19.96 0.40
C HIS A 216 -23.73 -19.88 1.77
N LEU A 217 -24.80 -20.63 1.97
CA LEU A 217 -25.54 -20.65 3.25
C LEU A 217 -24.68 -21.15 4.40
N VAL A 218 -23.87 -22.20 4.17
CA VAL A 218 -22.96 -22.76 5.18
C VAL A 218 -21.77 -21.85 5.41
N GLY A 219 -21.20 -21.28 4.33
CA GLY A 219 -19.94 -20.52 4.34
C GLY A 219 -20.09 -19.05 4.74
N ARG A 220 -21.24 -18.41 4.62
CA ARG A 220 -21.43 -16.96 4.82
C ARG A 220 -20.95 -16.46 6.19
N ARG A 221 -20.97 -17.29 7.22
CA ARG A 221 -20.50 -16.94 8.57
C ARG A 221 -18.98 -16.78 8.64
N LEU A 222 -18.23 -17.42 7.75
CA LEU A 222 -16.77 -17.35 7.73
C LEU A 222 -16.27 -15.95 7.40
N ILE A 223 -17.01 -15.17 6.59
CA ILE A 223 -16.63 -13.82 6.20
C ILE A 223 -16.52 -12.92 7.45
N GLY A 224 -17.54 -12.93 8.30
CA GLY A 224 -17.52 -12.14 9.54
C GLY A 224 -16.45 -12.60 10.53
N ILE A 225 -16.28 -13.94 10.68
CA ILE A 225 -15.26 -14.49 11.59
C ILE A 225 -13.84 -14.15 11.11
N ASN A 226 -13.56 -14.20 9.81
CA ASN A 226 -12.26 -13.80 9.26
C ASN A 226 -11.99 -12.29 9.47
N PHE A 227 -13.01 -11.45 9.34
CA PHE A 227 -12.90 -10.03 9.64
C PHE A 227 -12.57 -9.78 11.12
N ASP A 228 -13.29 -10.46 12.05
CA ASP A 228 -13.01 -10.38 13.48
C ASP A 228 -11.56 -10.82 13.80
N LEU A 229 -11.09 -11.89 13.14
CA LEU A 229 -9.72 -12.39 13.32
C LEU A 229 -8.67 -11.39 12.83
N GLN A 230 -8.83 -10.85 11.62
CA GLN A 230 -7.89 -9.85 11.09
C GLN A 230 -7.82 -8.60 11.97
N ARG A 231 -8.96 -8.17 12.52
CA ARG A 231 -9.00 -7.05 13.47
C ARG A 231 -8.24 -7.37 14.75
N ALA A 232 -8.49 -8.55 15.33
CA ALA A 232 -7.80 -8.97 16.56
C ALA A 232 -6.27 -9.11 16.35
N ASP A 233 -5.83 -9.63 15.20
CA ASP A 233 -4.41 -9.71 14.83
C ASP A 233 -3.78 -8.32 14.67
N ALA A 234 -4.50 -7.36 14.08
CA ALA A 234 -4.06 -5.97 13.95
C ALA A 234 -3.93 -5.29 15.32
N ASP A 235 -4.93 -5.43 16.19
CA ASP A 235 -4.92 -4.87 17.55
C ASP A 235 -3.75 -5.45 18.39
N PHE A 236 -3.50 -6.75 18.30
CA PHE A 236 -2.38 -7.40 18.98
C PHE A 236 -1.02 -6.89 18.47
N ARG A 237 -0.86 -6.78 17.15
CA ARG A 237 0.36 -6.24 16.53
C ARG A 237 0.61 -4.80 16.96
N PHE A 238 -0.43 -3.97 16.96
CA PHE A 238 -0.34 -2.57 17.37
C PHE A 238 0.17 -2.44 18.81
N ARG A 239 -0.34 -3.27 19.75
CA ARG A 239 0.14 -3.29 21.14
C ARG A 239 1.64 -3.66 21.22
N MET A 240 2.08 -4.68 20.49
CA MET A 240 3.51 -5.05 20.46
C MET A 240 4.40 -3.93 19.91
N ILE A 241 3.95 -3.25 18.84
CA ILE A 241 4.68 -2.10 18.28
C ILE A 241 4.78 -0.99 19.31
N ARG A 242 3.69 -0.69 20.02
CA ARG A 242 3.68 0.35 21.07
C ARG A 242 4.66 0.05 22.20
N ILE A 243 4.76 -1.21 22.66
CA ILE A 243 5.76 -1.62 23.66
C ILE A 243 7.16 -1.41 23.11
N ARG A 244 7.44 -1.81 21.87
CA ARG A 244 8.74 -1.63 21.24
C ARG A 244 9.14 -0.15 21.12
N GLU A 245 8.19 0.71 20.74
CA GLU A 245 8.43 2.15 20.62
C GLU A 245 8.68 2.84 21.96
N ASN A 246 8.16 2.29 23.06
CA ASN A 246 8.29 2.83 24.41
C ASN A 246 9.10 1.90 25.32
N ALA A 247 9.99 1.06 24.77
CA ALA A 247 10.67 -0.01 25.51
C ALA A 247 11.43 0.50 26.74
N GLU A 248 12.15 1.61 26.60
CA GLU A 248 12.88 2.23 27.72
C GLU A 248 11.93 2.70 28.83
N SER A 249 10.84 3.36 28.47
CA SER A 249 9.84 3.83 29.45
C SER A 249 9.17 2.67 30.18
N VAL A 250 8.79 1.62 29.45
CA VAL A 250 8.20 0.40 30.04
C VAL A 250 9.17 -0.23 31.03
N ALA A 251 10.45 -0.35 30.65
CA ALA A 251 11.50 -0.92 31.49
C ALA A 251 11.77 -0.05 32.74
N LEU A 252 11.79 1.28 32.58
CA LEU A 252 12.01 2.20 33.72
C LEU A 252 10.85 2.19 34.72
N TYR A 253 9.63 1.97 34.25
CA TYR A 253 8.46 1.86 35.13
C TYR A 253 8.27 0.45 35.71
N GLY A 254 9.02 -0.58 35.22
CA GLY A 254 8.79 -1.98 35.59
C GLY A 254 7.42 -2.48 35.13
N GLY A 255 6.94 -1.99 33.98
CA GLY A 255 5.60 -2.22 33.45
C GLY A 255 5.39 -3.56 32.76
N GLU A 256 6.40 -4.43 32.69
CA GLU A 256 6.36 -5.72 31.98
C GLU A 256 5.20 -6.63 32.40
N PRO A 257 4.84 -6.74 33.72
CA PRO A 257 3.73 -7.60 34.11
C PRO A 257 2.36 -7.12 33.57
N ASP A 258 2.14 -5.80 33.55
CA ASP A 258 0.90 -5.20 33.05
C ASP A 258 0.79 -5.37 31.52
N GLU A 259 1.87 -5.06 30.82
CA GLU A 259 1.92 -5.24 29.35
C GLU A 259 1.75 -6.71 28.96
N GLN A 260 2.32 -7.64 29.73
CA GLN A 260 2.15 -9.07 29.50
C GLN A 260 0.67 -9.50 29.66
N GLU A 261 -0.02 -9.03 30.68
CA GLU A 261 -1.43 -9.35 30.89
C GLU A 261 -2.34 -8.73 29.82
N GLN A 262 -2.03 -7.51 29.36
CA GLN A 262 -2.72 -6.89 28.24
C GLN A 262 -2.52 -7.66 26.92
N LEU A 263 -1.30 -8.10 26.64
CA LEU A 263 -1.00 -8.94 25.47
C LEU A 263 -1.71 -10.29 25.58
N ARG A 264 -1.72 -10.92 26.76
CA ARG A 264 -2.40 -12.19 27.02
C ARG A 264 -3.92 -12.06 26.78
N THR A 265 -4.51 -10.98 27.26
CA THR A 265 -5.94 -10.68 27.04
C THR A 265 -6.24 -10.49 25.55
N SER A 266 -5.42 -9.72 24.82
CA SER A 266 -5.56 -9.50 23.39
C SER A 266 -5.43 -10.81 22.62
N PHE A 267 -4.42 -11.64 22.93
CA PHE A 267 -4.27 -12.96 22.33
C PHE A 267 -5.45 -13.88 22.64
N GLY A 268 -6.06 -13.74 23.81
CA GLY A 268 -7.26 -14.46 24.19
C GLY A 268 -8.46 -14.20 23.25
N PHE A 269 -8.55 -13.01 22.63
CA PHE A 269 -9.53 -12.73 21.58
C PHE A 269 -9.21 -13.49 20.29
N ILE A 270 -7.94 -13.48 19.86
CA ILE A 270 -7.46 -14.25 18.71
C ILE A 270 -7.78 -15.73 18.90
N TRP A 271 -7.42 -16.29 20.06
CA TRP A 271 -7.66 -17.68 20.42
C TRP A 271 -9.15 -18.08 20.32
N ARG A 272 -10.04 -17.28 20.91
CA ARG A 272 -11.49 -17.56 20.86
C ARG A 272 -12.05 -17.45 19.44
N THR A 273 -11.61 -16.46 18.68
CA THR A 273 -12.03 -16.25 17.30
C THR A 273 -11.52 -17.36 16.40
N TRP A 274 -10.29 -17.85 16.62
CA TRP A 274 -9.72 -18.99 15.91
C TRP A 274 -10.55 -20.28 16.13
N TRP A 275 -10.98 -20.54 17.36
CA TRP A 275 -11.87 -21.67 17.64
C TRP A 275 -13.23 -21.54 16.92
N ARG A 276 -13.77 -20.35 16.82
CA ARG A 276 -15.00 -20.09 16.04
C ARG A 276 -14.76 -20.36 14.56
N LEU A 277 -13.63 -19.91 14.01
CA LEU A 277 -13.18 -20.13 12.63
C LEU A 277 -13.07 -21.62 12.33
N MET A 278 -12.33 -22.37 13.14
CA MET A 278 -12.16 -23.83 12.99
C MET A 278 -13.49 -24.57 12.97
N LYS A 279 -14.40 -24.23 13.86
CA LYS A 279 -15.75 -24.84 13.90
C LYS A 279 -16.56 -24.54 12.63
N ALA A 280 -16.50 -23.30 12.15
CA ALA A 280 -17.20 -22.91 10.92
C ALA A 280 -16.58 -23.56 9.68
N GLN A 281 -15.24 -23.55 9.59
CA GLN A 281 -14.50 -24.16 8.49
C GLN A 281 -14.71 -25.68 8.44
N ARG A 282 -14.71 -26.37 9.58
CA ARG A 282 -15.03 -27.81 9.65
C ARG A 282 -16.39 -28.12 9.03
N ARG A 283 -17.44 -27.34 9.36
CA ARG A 283 -18.78 -27.53 8.78
C ARG A 283 -18.79 -27.33 7.27
N LEU A 284 -18.11 -26.27 6.80
CA LEU A 284 -18.01 -26.01 5.37
C LEU A 284 -17.25 -27.12 4.65
N THR A 285 -16.11 -27.57 5.21
CA THR A 285 -15.29 -28.64 4.61
C THR A 285 -16.06 -29.98 4.56
N PHE A 286 -16.78 -30.34 5.60
CA PHE A 286 -17.63 -31.52 5.55
C PHE A 286 -18.68 -31.46 4.43
N PHE A 287 -19.34 -30.30 4.28
CA PHE A 287 -20.31 -30.11 3.21
C PHE A 287 -19.64 -30.17 1.83
N THR A 288 -18.58 -29.39 1.62
CA THR A 288 -17.92 -29.31 0.29
C THR A 288 -17.25 -30.61 -0.10
N ALA A 289 -16.62 -31.33 0.84
CA ALA A 289 -16.05 -32.65 0.59
C ALA A 289 -17.14 -33.69 0.26
N GLY A 290 -18.23 -33.70 1.02
CA GLY A 290 -19.38 -34.59 0.74
C GLY A 290 -20.01 -34.27 -0.62
N TYR A 291 -20.20 -33.00 -0.93
CA TYR A 291 -20.70 -32.54 -2.23
C TYR A 291 -19.77 -32.94 -3.39
N ALA A 292 -18.45 -32.80 -3.24
CA ALA A 292 -17.48 -33.22 -4.24
C ALA A 292 -17.47 -34.74 -4.45
N GLN A 293 -17.58 -35.55 -3.38
CA GLN A 293 -17.69 -36.99 -3.51
C GLN A 293 -19.00 -37.42 -4.20
N ALA A 294 -20.12 -36.78 -3.85
CA ALA A 294 -21.38 -36.98 -4.56
C ALA A 294 -21.28 -36.63 -6.04
N ALA A 295 -20.60 -35.53 -6.40
CA ALA A 295 -20.39 -35.10 -7.78
C ALA A 295 -19.62 -36.13 -8.63
N THR A 296 -18.79 -36.97 -8.02
CA THR A 296 -18.06 -38.05 -8.73
C THR A 296 -18.99 -39.15 -9.22
N ILE A 297 -19.96 -39.56 -8.40
CA ILE A 297 -20.86 -40.69 -8.68
C ILE A 297 -22.16 -40.24 -9.34
N PHE A 298 -22.66 -39.04 -9.00
CA PHE A 298 -23.96 -38.56 -9.45
C PHE A 298 -24.16 -38.59 -10.98
N PRO A 299 -23.24 -38.08 -11.84
CA PRO A 299 -23.39 -38.18 -13.29
C PRO A 299 -23.41 -39.62 -13.80
N VAL A 300 -22.64 -40.53 -13.17
CA VAL A 300 -22.65 -41.95 -13.51
C VAL A 300 -24.00 -42.56 -13.22
N LEU A 301 -24.57 -42.28 -12.02
CA LEU A 301 -25.89 -42.76 -11.62
C LEU A 301 -26.98 -42.30 -12.60
N VAL A 302 -26.95 -41.02 -12.99
CA VAL A 302 -27.93 -40.41 -13.90
C VAL A 302 -27.81 -40.97 -15.33
N ALA A 303 -26.58 -41.27 -15.80
CA ALA A 303 -26.32 -41.83 -17.13
C ALA A 303 -26.41 -43.37 -17.19
N ALA A 304 -26.36 -44.09 -16.04
CA ALA A 304 -26.35 -45.52 -15.95
C ALA A 304 -27.50 -46.23 -16.71
N PRO A 305 -28.77 -45.77 -16.68
CA PRO A 305 -29.84 -46.42 -17.45
C PRO A 305 -29.55 -46.50 -18.95
N ARG A 306 -28.89 -45.49 -19.52
CA ARG A 306 -28.51 -45.47 -20.93
C ARG A 306 -27.33 -46.39 -21.23
N PHE A 307 -26.41 -46.56 -20.29
CA PHE A 307 -25.32 -47.51 -20.41
C PHE A 307 -25.83 -48.96 -20.38
N PHE A 308 -26.68 -49.30 -19.40
CA PHE A 308 -27.24 -50.65 -19.27
C PHE A 308 -28.22 -50.99 -20.39
N SER A 309 -28.86 -49.99 -21.03
CA SER A 309 -29.67 -50.23 -22.23
C SER A 309 -28.86 -50.35 -23.51
N GLY A 310 -27.52 -50.22 -23.46
CA GLY A 310 -26.65 -50.27 -24.63
C GLY A 310 -26.67 -49.01 -25.49
N ALA A 311 -27.34 -47.94 -25.05
CA ALA A 311 -27.44 -46.67 -25.79
C ALA A 311 -26.14 -45.84 -25.79
N ILE A 312 -25.25 -46.05 -24.82
CA ILE A 312 -23.92 -45.45 -24.72
C ILE A 312 -22.89 -46.51 -24.34
N SER A 313 -21.67 -46.34 -24.82
CA SER A 313 -20.50 -47.18 -24.45
C SER A 313 -19.93 -46.76 -23.07
N LEU A 314 -19.01 -47.57 -22.54
CA LEU A 314 -18.26 -47.24 -21.32
C LEU A 314 -17.50 -45.92 -21.47
N GLY A 315 -16.86 -45.71 -22.62
CA GLY A 315 -16.21 -44.42 -22.92
C GLY A 315 -17.17 -43.25 -23.00
N GLY A 316 -18.39 -43.47 -23.53
CA GLY A 316 -19.46 -42.48 -23.51
C GLY A 316 -19.93 -42.11 -22.09
N LEU A 317 -20.04 -43.12 -21.20
CA LEU A 317 -20.37 -42.93 -19.79
C LEU A 317 -19.30 -42.11 -19.05
N THR A 318 -18.03 -42.48 -19.21
CA THR A 318 -16.91 -41.82 -18.54
C THR A 318 -16.70 -40.38 -19.09
N GLN A 319 -16.85 -40.18 -20.40
CA GLN A 319 -16.81 -38.84 -21.02
C GLN A 319 -17.95 -37.94 -20.50
N THR A 320 -19.16 -38.51 -20.34
CA THR A 320 -20.30 -37.75 -19.78
C THR A 320 -20.04 -37.35 -18.33
N ALA A 321 -19.49 -38.24 -17.49
CA ALA A 321 -19.10 -37.92 -16.12
C ALA A 321 -18.01 -36.85 -16.06
N PHE A 322 -16.99 -36.92 -16.95
CA PHE A 322 -15.94 -35.92 -17.05
C PHE A 322 -16.51 -34.55 -17.48
N ALA A 323 -17.35 -34.51 -18.52
CA ALA A 323 -17.96 -33.30 -19.00
C ALA A 323 -18.86 -32.64 -17.94
N PHE A 324 -19.63 -33.44 -17.20
CA PHE A 324 -20.44 -32.99 -16.06
C PHE A 324 -19.57 -32.30 -15.00
N GLY A 325 -18.44 -32.92 -14.62
CA GLY A 325 -17.49 -32.35 -13.67
C GLY A 325 -16.94 -30.99 -14.13
N GLN A 326 -16.61 -30.83 -15.42
CA GLN A 326 -16.13 -29.57 -15.98
C GLN A 326 -17.21 -28.47 -15.96
N VAL A 327 -18.47 -28.80 -16.29
CA VAL A 327 -19.60 -27.87 -16.21
C VAL A 327 -19.83 -27.43 -14.77
N GLN A 328 -19.89 -28.39 -13.85
CA GLN A 328 -20.08 -28.14 -12.42
C GLN A 328 -18.95 -27.26 -11.84
N SER A 329 -17.69 -27.57 -12.13
CA SER A 329 -16.53 -26.79 -11.68
C SER A 329 -16.57 -25.36 -12.22
N SER A 330 -16.88 -25.19 -13.53
CA SER A 330 -16.99 -23.87 -14.16
C SER A 330 -18.08 -22.99 -13.54
N LEU A 331 -19.22 -23.57 -13.19
CA LEU A 331 -20.30 -22.87 -12.50
C LEU A 331 -19.95 -22.54 -11.05
N SER A 332 -19.27 -23.45 -10.34
CA SER A 332 -18.82 -23.23 -8.95
C SER A 332 -17.76 -22.14 -8.86
N TRP A 333 -16.96 -21.94 -9.92
CA TRP A 333 -15.90 -20.91 -9.93
C TRP A 333 -16.41 -19.52 -9.54
N PHE A 334 -17.60 -19.12 -9.98
CA PHE A 334 -18.17 -17.80 -9.67
C PHE A 334 -18.44 -17.60 -8.17
N VAL A 335 -18.81 -18.68 -7.47
CA VAL A 335 -19.00 -18.66 -6.02
C VAL A 335 -17.66 -18.62 -5.29
N ASP A 336 -16.70 -19.42 -5.75
CA ASP A 336 -15.36 -19.51 -5.17
C ASP A 336 -14.54 -18.24 -5.40
N ALA A 337 -14.82 -17.49 -6.47
CA ALA A 337 -14.17 -16.20 -6.78
C ALA A 337 -14.67 -15.05 -5.90
N TYR A 338 -15.84 -15.18 -5.24
CA TYR A 338 -16.46 -14.08 -4.48
C TYR A 338 -15.55 -13.45 -3.41
N PRO A 339 -14.81 -14.20 -2.56
CA PRO A 339 -13.89 -13.61 -1.59
C PRO A 339 -12.76 -12.82 -2.26
N ARG A 340 -12.24 -13.32 -3.39
CA ARG A 340 -11.19 -12.64 -4.18
C ARG A 340 -11.70 -11.36 -4.82
N ILE A 341 -12.93 -11.37 -5.36
CA ILE A 341 -13.60 -10.19 -5.88
C ILE A 341 -13.80 -9.15 -4.78
N ALA A 342 -14.23 -9.57 -3.59
CA ALA A 342 -14.41 -8.67 -2.45
C ALA A 342 -13.08 -8.03 -1.99
N GLN A 343 -12.00 -8.83 -1.90
CA GLN A 343 -10.66 -8.35 -1.57
C GLN A 343 -10.15 -7.38 -2.63
N TRP A 344 -10.25 -7.74 -3.89
CA TRP A 344 -9.86 -6.89 -5.01
C TRP A 344 -10.60 -5.56 -5.01
N THR A 345 -11.93 -5.62 -4.84
CA THR A 345 -12.81 -4.46 -4.72
C THR A 345 -12.37 -3.52 -3.60
N ALA A 346 -12.07 -4.07 -2.42
CA ALA A 346 -11.60 -3.29 -1.27
C ALA A 346 -10.26 -2.60 -1.57
N SER A 347 -9.30 -3.31 -2.18
CA SER A 347 -7.99 -2.73 -2.54
C SER A 347 -8.09 -1.67 -3.63
N VAL A 348 -8.94 -1.87 -4.64
CA VAL A 348 -9.23 -0.84 -5.66
C VAL A 348 -9.82 0.42 -5.03
N ASN A 349 -10.78 0.28 -4.10
CA ASN A 349 -11.36 1.44 -3.39
C ASN A 349 -10.32 2.21 -2.58
N ARG A 350 -9.43 1.50 -1.89
CA ARG A 350 -8.39 2.13 -1.10
C ARG A 350 -7.37 2.86 -1.98
N LEU A 351 -6.96 2.27 -3.11
CA LEU A 351 -6.04 2.92 -4.05
C LEU A 351 -6.67 4.15 -4.72
N THR A 352 -7.93 4.05 -5.15
CA THR A 352 -8.63 5.21 -5.75
C THR A 352 -8.86 6.31 -4.73
N GLY A 353 -9.19 5.97 -3.48
CA GLY A 353 -9.28 6.93 -2.39
C GLY A 353 -7.94 7.62 -2.12
N PHE A 354 -6.86 6.84 -2.09
CA PHE A 354 -5.50 7.39 -1.93
C PHE A 354 -5.12 8.34 -3.07
N GLU A 355 -5.44 8.00 -4.32
CA GLU A 355 -5.21 8.89 -5.48
C GLU A 355 -6.00 10.20 -5.37
N GLU A 356 -7.27 10.12 -4.97
CA GLU A 356 -8.12 11.31 -4.74
C GLU A 356 -7.52 12.22 -3.65
N GLU A 357 -7.01 11.65 -2.55
CA GLU A 357 -6.35 12.41 -1.48
C GLU A 357 -5.00 12.99 -1.92
N LEU A 358 -4.19 12.26 -2.70
CA LEU A 358 -2.96 12.79 -3.28
C LEU A 358 -3.23 14.01 -4.16
N VAL A 359 -4.25 13.93 -5.02
CA VAL A 359 -4.65 15.06 -5.88
C VAL A 359 -5.15 16.24 -5.05
N ARG A 360 -5.91 15.99 -3.98
CA ARG A 360 -6.38 17.03 -3.05
C ARG A 360 -5.21 17.70 -2.35
N ALA A 361 -4.31 16.92 -1.76
CA ALA A 361 -3.14 17.42 -1.05
C ALA A 361 -2.25 18.30 -1.96
N LYS A 362 -2.01 17.86 -3.21
CA LYS A 362 -1.23 18.65 -4.20
C LYS A 362 -1.89 19.99 -4.56
N ARG A 363 -3.20 20.14 -4.37
CA ARG A 363 -3.92 21.40 -4.64
C ARG A 363 -3.87 22.39 -3.49
N LEU A 364 -3.59 21.95 -2.25
CA LEU A 364 -3.59 22.81 -1.08
C LEU A 364 -2.69 24.05 -1.22
N PRO A 365 -1.43 23.94 -1.68
CA PRO A 365 -0.54 25.11 -1.79
C PRO A 365 -0.94 26.09 -2.90
N THR A 366 -1.79 25.67 -3.84
CA THR A 366 -2.25 26.48 -4.97
C THR A 366 -3.71 26.92 -4.82
N ALA A 367 -4.35 26.59 -3.70
CA ALA A 367 -5.73 26.99 -3.45
C ALA A 367 -5.85 28.52 -3.32
N ALA A 368 -6.98 29.06 -3.72
CA ALA A 368 -7.27 30.47 -3.52
C ALA A 368 -7.22 30.79 -2.01
N GLY A 369 -6.34 31.71 -1.64
CA GLY A 369 -6.11 32.06 -0.25
C GLY A 369 -5.02 31.24 0.46
N ALA A 370 -4.22 30.43 -0.25
CA ALA A 370 -3.01 29.83 0.32
C ALA A 370 -1.85 30.83 0.41
N ILE A 371 -0.90 30.57 1.32
CA ILE A 371 0.33 31.36 1.42
C ILE A 371 1.12 31.20 0.13
N GLN A 372 1.40 32.32 -0.56
CA GLN A 372 2.15 32.32 -1.80
C GLN A 372 3.64 32.53 -1.52
N VAL A 373 4.47 31.58 -1.97
CA VAL A 373 5.93 31.75 -1.88
C VAL A 373 6.46 32.04 -3.28
N THR A 374 7.02 33.24 -3.45
CA THR A 374 7.49 33.75 -4.76
C THR A 374 8.97 34.06 -4.72
N PRO A 375 9.74 33.69 -5.76
CA PRO A 375 11.13 34.16 -5.88
C PRO A 375 11.19 35.64 -6.28
N SER A 376 12.14 36.39 -5.73
CA SER A 376 12.40 37.79 -6.08
C SER A 376 13.86 38.01 -6.46
N PRO A 377 14.16 38.91 -7.41
CA PRO A 377 15.53 39.32 -7.71
C PRO A 377 16.18 40.13 -6.58
N GLY A 378 15.41 40.55 -5.57
CA GLY A 378 15.91 41.26 -4.39
C GLY A 378 16.84 40.40 -3.52
N ARG A 379 17.51 41.07 -2.55
CA ARG A 379 18.40 40.42 -1.59
C ARG A 379 17.72 40.13 -0.24
N ALA A 380 16.57 40.73 0.01
CA ALA A 380 15.81 40.60 1.25
C ALA A 380 14.74 39.54 1.11
N MET A 381 14.40 38.90 2.23
CA MET A 381 13.18 38.11 2.38
C MET A 381 12.07 39.04 2.89
N VAL A 382 10.94 39.07 2.20
CA VAL A 382 9.82 39.94 2.56
C VAL A 382 8.58 39.08 2.77
N VAL A 383 7.90 39.34 3.88
CA VAL A 383 6.61 38.71 4.22
C VAL A 383 5.57 39.81 4.29
N GLU A 384 4.51 39.70 3.50
CA GLU A 384 3.46 40.72 3.42
C GLU A 384 2.09 40.12 3.71
N GLY A 385 1.35 40.72 4.66
CA GLY A 385 -0.01 40.35 4.99
C GLY A 385 -0.18 38.89 5.37
N LEU A 386 0.77 38.32 6.12
CA LEU A 386 0.74 36.91 6.48
C LEU A 386 -0.32 36.66 7.58
N HIS A 387 -1.37 35.94 7.21
CA HIS A 387 -2.29 35.32 8.13
C HIS A 387 -1.96 33.84 8.24
N LEU A 388 -1.58 33.37 9.42
CA LEU A 388 -1.16 31.98 9.64
C LEU A 388 -2.22 31.25 10.44
N ARG A 389 -2.68 30.11 9.91
CA ARG A 389 -3.72 29.29 10.52
C ARG A 389 -3.28 27.85 10.71
N LEU A 390 -3.94 27.15 11.63
CA LEU A 390 -3.85 25.71 11.77
C LEU A 390 -4.87 24.99 10.85
N PRO A 391 -4.72 23.68 10.59
CA PRO A 391 -5.68 22.92 9.79
C PRO A 391 -7.11 22.95 10.33
N ASP A 392 -7.28 23.13 11.65
CA ASP A 392 -8.58 23.27 12.32
C ASP A 392 -9.22 24.67 12.14
N GLY A 393 -8.54 25.58 11.40
CA GLY A 393 -8.99 26.95 11.15
C GLY A 393 -8.61 27.97 12.22
N ARG A 394 -8.01 27.56 13.34
CA ARG A 394 -7.56 28.46 14.40
C ARG A 394 -6.43 29.36 13.91
N SER A 395 -6.56 30.67 14.08
CA SER A 395 -5.53 31.65 13.72
C SER A 395 -4.38 31.65 14.72
N LEU A 396 -3.15 31.67 14.19
CA LEU A 396 -1.91 31.81 14.96
C LEU A 396 -1.32 33.22 14.83
N LEU A 397 -1.41 33.81 13.62
CA LEU A 397 -0.96 35.17 13.33
C LEU A 397 -2.00 35.84 12.44
N ASP A 398 -2.23 37.13 12.70
CA ASP A 398 -3.11 37.98 11.92
C ASP A 398 -2.31 39.16 11.37
N GLU A 399 -2.23 39.26 10.03
CA GLU A 399 -1.64 40.38 9.29
C GLU A 399 -0.15 40.71 9.63
N ALA A 400 0.67 39.65 9.77
CA ALA A 400 2.09 39.86 10.04
C ALA A 400 2.84 40.27 8.77
N SER A 401 3.68 41.30 8.89
CA SER A 401 4.60 41.74 7.84
C SER A 401 6.04 41.80 8.39
N LEU A 402 6.98 41.21 7.66
CA LEU A 402 8.38 41.09 8.08
C LEU A 402 9.30 41.45 6.92
N HIS A 403 10.36 42.14 7.22
CA HIS A 403 11.43 42.43 6.28
C HIS A 403 12.77 42.01 6.88
N ILE A 404 13.45 41.06 6.22
CA ILE A 404 14.73 40.52 6.67
C ILE A 404 15.75 40.70 5.56
N ASP A 405 16.77 41.51 5.82
CA ASP A 405 17.82 41.80 4.86
C ASP A 405 18.89 40.69 4.80
N ALA A 406 19.62 40.64 3.68
CA ALA A 406 20.76 39.74 3.57
C ALA A 406 21.84 40.11 4.61
N GLY A 407 22.28 39.12 5.39
CA GLY A 407 23.22 39.29 6.49
C GLY A 407 22.56 39.61 7.84
N ASP A 408 21.23 39.69 7.90
CA ASP A 408 20.51 39.87 9.16
C ASP A 408 20.63 38.65 10.06
N ARG A 409 20.59 38.90 11.37
CA ARG A 409 20.67 37.90 12.45
C ARG A 409 19.44 38.08 13.35
N VAL A 410 18.47 37.20 13.15
CA VAL A 410 17.14 37.33 13.75
C VAL A 410 16.85 36.17 14.66
N VAL A 411 16.51 36.43 15.93
CA VAL A 411 16.00 35.40 16.84
C VAL A 411 14.48 35.51 16.93
N VAL A 412 13.80 34.37 16.76
CA VAL A 412 12.34 34.25 16.93
C VAL A 412 12.07 33.66 18.30
N SER A 413 11.34 34.41 19.11
CA SER A 413 10.99 34.08 20.49
C SER A 413 9.48 34.08 20.72
N GLY A 414 9.03 33.56 21.86
CA GLY A 414 7.62 33.49 22.25
C GLY A 414 7.32 32.25 23.07
N PRO A 415 6.19 32.16 23.74
CA PRO A 415 5.82 31.01 24.55
C PRO A 415 5.69 29.72 23.72
N SER A 416 5.71 28.57 24.41
CA SER A 416 5.46 27.30 23.72
C SER A 416 4.06 27.31 23.09
N GLY A 417 3.92 26.78 21.88
CA GLY A 417 2.65 26.78 21.15
C GLY A 417 2.27 28.11 20.46
N SER A 418 3.11 29.15 20.51
CA SER A 418 2.84 30.44 19.83
C SER A 418 2.92 30.40 18.30
N GLY A 419 3.28 29.27 17.70
CA GLY A 419 3.34 29.12 16.24
C GLY A 419 4.71 29.37 15.61
N LYS A 420 5.81 29.44 16.37
CA LYS A 420 7.19 29.67 15.85
C LYS A 420 7.59 28.67 14.75
N SER A 421 7.48 27.37 15.01
CA SER A 421 7.79 26.33 14.01
C SER A 421 6.81 26.36 12.84
N THR A 422 5.55 26.78 13.06
CA THR A 422 4.57 26.94 11.96
C THR A 422 4.93 28.12 11.07
N LEU A 423 5.42 29.23 11.65
CA LEU A 423 5.97 30.36 10.91
C LEU A 423 7.16 29.89 10.03
N PHE A 424 8.10 29.10 10.58
CA PHE A 424 9.21 28.56 9.81
C PHE A 424 8.75 27.67 8.67
N ARG A 425 7.73 26.83 8.88
CA ARG A 425 7.13 26.02 7.80
C ARG A 425 6.47 26.88 6.72
N ALA A 426 5.87 28.01 7.09
CA ALA A 426 5.31 28.96 6.14
C ALA A 426 6.42 29.63 5.33
N LEU A 427 7.50 30.10 5.98
CA LEU A 427 8.68 30.65 5.31
C LEU A 427 9.38 29.64 4.40
N ALA A 428 9.38 28.35 4.76
CA ALA A 428 9.90 27.26 3.94
C ALA A 428 8.98 26.87 2.76
N GLY A 429 7.79 27.47 2.67
CA GLY A 429 6.80 27.15 1.63
C GLY A 429 6.21 25.74 1.74
N ILE A 430 6.14 25.19 2.97
CA ILE A 430 5.57 23.87 3.22
C ILE A 430 4.26 23.91 4.01
N TRP A 431 3.82 25.09 4.44
CA TRP A 431 2.59 25.29 5.20
C TRP A 431 1.51 25.96 4.36
N PRO A 432 0.44 25.26 3.99
CA PRO A 432 -0.56 25.80 3.05
C PRO A 432 -1.70 26.56 3.74
N TYR A 433 -1.82 26.51 5.08
CA TYR A 433 -2.97 27.06 5.80
C TYR A 433 -2.70 28.52 6.21
N GLY A 434 -3.34 29.43 5.52
CA GLY A 434 -3.19 30.88 5.74
C GLY A 434 -3.17 31.65 4.43
N THR A 435 -3.01 32.97 4.51
CA THR A 435 -2.93 33.87 3.35
C THR A 435 -1.72 34.79 3.48
N GLY A 436 -1.34 35.43 2.41
CA GLY A 436 -0.21 36.36 2.37
C GLY A 436 0.87 35.89 1.42
N THR A 437 1.92 36.73 1.28
CA THR A 437 3.03 36.49 0.35
C THR A 437 4.33 36.40 1.11
N VAL A 438 5.13 35.38 0.80
CA VAL A 438 6.51 35.22 1.26
C VAL A 438 7.42 35.33 0.04
N THR A 439 8.24 36.35 -0.01
CA THR A 439 9.17 36.58 -1.11
C THR A 439 10.57 36.14 -0.71
N ILE A 440 11.15 35.17 -1.44
CA ILE A 440 12.46 34.60 -1.15
C ILE A 440 13.48 35.06 -2.21
N PRO A 441 14.72 35.47 -1.81
CA PRO A 441 15.76 35.87 -2.75
C PRO A 441 16.11 34.76 -3.75
N GLN A 442 16.00 35.05 -5.05
CA GLN A 442 16.29 34.09 -6.12
C GLN A 442 17.79 33.80 -6.23
N GLY A 443 18.15 32.54 -6.52
CA GLY A 443 19.54 32.13 -6.73
C GLY A 443 20.38 32.04 -5.45
N ARG A 444 19.77 32.22 -4.27
CA ARG A 444 20.43 32.05 -2.96
C ARG A 444 20.22 30.66 -2.42
N ARG A 445 21.24 30.14 -1.75
CA ARG A 445 21.14 28.83 -1.07
C ARG A 445 20.48 29.01 0.28
N VAL A 446 19.30 28.42 0.42
CA VAL A 446 18.52 28.46 1.66
C VAL A 446 18.56 27.06 2.30
N LEU A 447 18.84 27.00 3.60
CA LEU A 447 18.83 25.75 4.37
C LEU A 447 17.96 25.93 5.62
N PHE A 448 17.03 24.98 5.80
CA PHE A 448 16.25 24.84 7.03
C PHE A 448 16.79 23.68 7.85
N LEU A 449 17.25 23.97 9.06
CA LEU A 449 17.77 23.00 10.00
C LEU A 449 16.71 22.76 11.08
N PRO A 450 16.00 21.61 11.05
CA PRO A 450 14.97 21.30 12.01
C PRO A 450 15.57 20.86 13.35
N GLN A 451 14.76 20.83 14.40
CA GLN A 451 15.13 20.38 15.73
C GLN A 451 15.71 18.96 15.74
N ARG A 452 15.14 18.07 14.91
CA ARG A 452 15.66 16.72 14.67
C ARG A 452 16.00 16.56 13.19
N PRO A 453 17.28 16.57 12.82
CA PRO A 453 17.69 16.38 11.44
C PRO A 453 17.35 14.97 10.95
N TYR A 454 16.82 14.88 9.74
CA TYR A 454 16.57 13.57 9.12
C TYR A 454 17.89 12.86 8.80
N MET A 455 17.97 11.59 9.19
CA MET A 455 19.11 10.70 8.96
C MET A 455 18.64 9.53 8.09
N PRO A 456 18.95 9.51 6.78
CA PRO A 456 18.68 8.34 5.96
C PRO A 456 19.52 7.14 6.41
N ILE A 457 19.02 5.92 6.21
CA ILE A 457 19.83 4.71 6.33
C ILE A 457 20.73 4.67 5.10
N ALA A 458 22.01 5.01 5.31
CA ALA A 458 22.97 5.23 4.22
C ALA A 458 24.39 5.35 4.79
N THR A 459 25.39 5.53 3.92
CA THR A 459 26.75 5.86 4.38
C THR A 459 26.77 7.24 5.06
N LEU A 460 27.69 7.44 6.02
CA LEU A 460 27.81 8.72 6.72
C LEU A 460 28.06 9.88 5.71
N ARG A 461 28.81 9.65 4.65
CA ARG A 461 29.00 10.57 3.54
C ARG A 461 27.68 11.00 2.93
N GLN A 462 26.79 10.06 2.63
CA GLN A 462 25.45 10.34 2.08
C GLN A 462 24.55 11.06 3.09
N VAL A 463 24.65 10.70 4.36
CA VAL A 463 23.95 11.41 5.44
C VAL A 463 24.39 12.88 5.51
N LEU A 464 25.68 13.14 5.45
CA LEU A 464 26.24 14.51 5.48
C LEU A 464 25.89 15.34 4.25
N SER A 465 25.80 14.68 3.09
CA SER A 465 25.47 15.35 1.82
C SER A 465 23.97 15.56 1.59
N TYR A 466 23.11 14.89 2.35
CA TYR A 466 21.66 14.96 2.11
C TYR A 466 21.12 16.41 2.11
N PRO A 467 20.30 16.80 1.11
CA PRO A 467 19.67 15.98 0.06
C PRO A 467 20.46 15.87 -1.27
N ASP A 468 21.68 16.40 -1.35
CA ASP A 468 22.49 16.37 -2.56
C ASP A 468 23.09 14.96 -2.78
N ARG A 469 22.89 14.39 -3.99
CA ARG A 469 23.39 13.06 -4.33
C ARG A 469 24.81 13.08 -4.93
N SER A 470 25.27 14.24 -5.41
CA SER A 470 26.55 14.39 -6.08
C SER A 470 27.22 15.70 -5.66
N PRO A 471 27.53 15.87 -4.36
CA PRO A 471 27.94 17.16 -3.79
C PRO A 471 29.32 17.65 -4.24
N GLY A 472 30.11 16.84 -4.92
CA GLY A 472 31.47 17.23 -5.37
C GLY A 472 32.47 17.50 -4.25
N HIS A 473 32.15 17.16 -2.99
CA HIS A 473 33.03 17.34 -1.84
C HIS A 473 34.11 16.27 -1.76
N SER A 474 35.33 16.67 -1.39
CA SER A 474 36.44 15.76 -1.12
C SER A 474 36.30 15.10 0.26
N ASP A 475 37.04 14.01 0.49
CA ASP A 475 37.14 13.39 1.80
C ASP A 475 37.64 14.36 2.89
N ALA A 476 38.52 15.28 2.51
CA ALA A 476 39.02 16.32 3.40
C ALA A 476 37.89 17.28 3.82
N ASP A 477 36.97 17.64 2.91
CA ASP A 477 35.84 18.52 3.21
C ASP A 477 34.89 17.84 4.23
N TYR A 478 34.58 16.56 4.03
CA TYR A 478 33.73 15.80 4.96
C TYR A 478 34.36 15.68 6.35
N ARG A 479 35.66 15.33 6.42
CA ARG A 479 36.38 15.24 7.69
C ARG A 479 36.44 16.59 8.39
N GLN A 480 36.71 17.67 7.65
CA GLN A 480 36.75 19.02 8.22
C GLN A 480 35.37 19.43 8.74
N ALA A 481 34.29 19.18 8.00
CA ALA A 481 32.93 19.48 8.44
C ALA A 481 32.56 18.72 9.74
N LEU A 482 32.98 17.48 9.88
CA LEU A 482 32.79 16.70 11.13
C LEU A 482 33.61 17.27 12.28
N ILE A 483 34.86 17.67 12.04
CA ILE A 483 35.71 18.31 13.06
C ILE A 483 35.09 19.64 13.50
N ASP A 484 34.68 20.47 12.53
CA ASP A 484 34.03 21.77 12.75
C ASP A 484 32.71 21.60 13.54
N ALA A 485 31.97 20.51 13.29
CA ALA A 485 30.78 20.13 14.05
C ALA A 485 31.06 19.41 15.38
N ARG A 486 32.33 19.33 15.84
CA ARG A 486 32.78 18.64 17.06
C ARG A 486 32.45 17.14 17.09
N LEU A 487 32.58 16.48 15.92
CA LEU A 487 32.39 15.03 15.74
C LEU A 487 33.65 14.35 15.16
N PRO A 488 34.87 14.57 15.74
CA PRO A 488 36.11 14.03 15.18
C PRO A 488 36.14 12.50 15.17
N HIS A 489 35.47 11.83 16.10
CA HIS A 489 35.38 10.39 16.18
C HIS A 489 34.67 9.73 14.99
N LEU A 490 33.87 10.46 14.25
CA LEU A 490 33.17 9.97 13.06
C LEU A 490 33.99 10.11 11.76
N THR A 491 35.13 10.79 11.77
CA THR A 491 35.94 11.07 10.56
C THR A 491 36.47 9.81 9.87
N GLY A 492 36.62 8.70 10.60
CA GLY A 492 37.04 7.40 10.06
C GLY A 492 35.89 6.54 9.53
N ARG A 493 34.62 6.96 9.69
CA ARG A 493 33.43 6.14 9.40
C ARG A 493 32.64 6.67 8.19
N LEU A 494 33.26 7.45 7.30
CA LEU A 494 32.56 8.12 6.19
C LEU A 494 31.81 7.16 5.25
N ASP A 495 32.36 6.01 4.98
CA ASP A 495 31.81 5.01 4.03
C ASP A 495 31.04 3.88 4.73
N GLU A 496 30.88 3.97 6.03
CA GLU A 496 30.10 3.02 6.81
C GLU A 496 28.61 3.28 6.63
N GLU A 497 27.85 2.24 6.26
CA GLU A 497 26.40 2.27 6.14
C GLU A 497 25.76 1.81 7.45
N ALA A 498 24.93 2.69 8.04
CA ALA A 498 24.28 2.42 9.31
C ALA A 498 22.94 3.18 9.45
N ASN A 499 22.19 2.81 10.48
CA ASN A 499 21.04 3.61 10.93
C ASN A 499 21.52 4.66 11.94
N TRP A 500 22.09 5.73 11.41
CA TRP A 500 22.69 6.81 12.20
C TRP A 500 21.72 7.49 13.18
N ALA A 501 20.40 7.43 12.90
CA ALA A 501 19.39 7.94 13.81
C ALA A 501 19.29 7.14 15.13
N LEU A 502 19.69 5.85 15.12
CA LEU A 502 19.71 5.00 16.30
C LEU A 502 21.10 4.97 16.99
N GLU A 503 22.16 5.17 16.22
CA GLU A 503 23.53 5.13 16.76
C GLU A 503 23.96 6.42 17.44
N LEU A 504 23.52 7.57 16.88
CA LEU A 504 23.93 8.88 17.36
C LEU A 504 22.97 9.39 18.44
N SER A 505 23.52 9.94 19.50
CA SER A 505 22.76 10.69 20.50
C SER A 505 22.07 11.91 19.87
N GLY A 506 21.03 12.42 20.51
CA GLY A 506 20.30 13.60 20.01
C GLY A 506 21.21 14.82 19.75
N GLY A 507 22.18 15.04 20.63
CA GLY A 507 23.18 16.10 20.46
C GLY A 507 24.14 15.85 19.28
N GLU A 508 24.54 14.61 19.03
CA GLU A 508 25.35 14.25 17.85
C GLU A 508 24.57 14.40 16.56
N GLN A 509 23.29 14.01 16.56
CA GLN A 509 22.41 14.24 15.41
C GLN A 509 22.28 15.73 15.07
N GLN A 510 22.11 16.60 16.07
CA GLN A 510 22.09 18.05 15.85
C GLN A 510 23.43 18.55 15.31
N ARG A 511 24.57 18.06 15.83
CA ARG A 511 25.91 18.40 15.31
C ARG A 511 26.13 17.92 13.87
N VAL A 512 25.61 16.76 13.46
CA VAL A 512 25.58 16.33 12.05
C VAL A 512 24.78 17.34 11.20
N GLY A 513 23.71 17.91 11.72
CA GLY A 513 23.01 19.02 11.07
C GLY A 513 23.92 20.23 10.80
N PHE A 514 24.77 20.60 11.76
CA PHE A 514 25.77 21.66 11.55
C PHE A 514 26.86 21.26 10.57
N ALA A 515 27.32 20.00 10.55
CA ALA A 515 28.24 19.53 9.51
C ALA A 515 27.66 19.71 8.10
N ARG A 516 26.35 19.49 7.93
CA ARG A 516 25.64 19.82 6.67
C ARG A 516 25.68 21.31 6.35
N VAL A 517 25.50 22.20 7.34
CA VAL A 517 25.62 23.67 7.16
C VAL A 517 26.98 24.04 6.62
N PHE A 518 28.07 23.46 7.18
CA PHE A 518 29.44 23.75 6.75
C PHE A 518 29.76 23.22 5.35
N LEU A 519 29.19 22.09 4.95
CA LEU A 519 29.33 21.53 3.60
C LEU A 519 28.48 22.32 2.58
N TYR A 520 27.22 22.56 2.89
CA TYR A 520 26.27 23.20 1.98
C TYR A 520 26.56 24.71 1.79
N ARG A 521 27.11 25.38 2.83
CA ARG A 521 27.43 26.82 2.86
C ARG A 521 26.24 27.69 2.41
N PRO A 522 25.13 27.69 3.15
CA PRO A 522 23.93 28.44 2.79
C PRO A 522 24.16 29.95 2.88
N ASP A 523 23.46 30.74 2.05
CA ASP A 523 23.35 32.19 2.20
C ASP A 523 22.30 32.55 3.28
N TRP A 524 21.29 31.70 3.43
CA TRP A 524 20.21 31.83 4.41
C TRP A 524 20.07 30.56 5.21
N LEU A 525 20.22 30.65 6.53
CA LEU A 525 20.10 29.55 7.46
C LEU A 525 18.93 29.78 8.42
N PHE A 526 17.97 28.88 8.41
CA PHE A 526 16.86 28.83 9.35
C PHE A 526 17.08 27.68 10.33
N MET A 527 17.06 27.97 11.64
CA MET A 527 17.28 26.97 12.69
C MET A 527 16.07 26.90 13.63
N ASP A 528 15.34 25.79 13.61
CA ASP A 528 14.22 25.54 14.51
C ASP A 528 14.67 24.68 15.69
N GLU A 529 15.06 25.36 16.80
CA GLU A 529 15.56 24.73 18.03
C GLU A 529 16.71 23.71 17.77
N ALA A 530 17.51 23.94 16.74
CA ALA A 530 18.51 23.00 16.23
C ALA A 530 19.71 22.76 17.19
N THR A 531 19.73 23.44 18.33
CA THR A 531 20.75 23.32 19.41
C THR A 531 20.16 22.88 20.75
N SER A 532 18.89 22.50 20.79
CA SER A 532 18.17 22.22 22.04
C SER A 532 18.76 21.04 22.83
N ALA A 533 19.40 20.06 22.18
CA ALA A 533 20.04 18.90 22.79
C ALA A 533 21.56 19.11 23.07
N LEU A 534 22.11 20.30 22.81
CA LEU A 534 23.51 20.61 23.05
C LEU A 534 23.72 21.27 24.41
N ASP A 535 24.90 21.08 24.98
CA ASP A 535 25.37 21.90 26.09
C ASP A 535 25.68 23.34 25.62
N GLU A 536 25.71 24.26 26.56
CA GLU A 536 25.84 25.68 26.25
C GLU A 536 27.20 26.03 25.61
N GLU A 537 28.28 25.37 26.00
CA GLU A 537 29.61 25.58 25.43
C GLU A 537 29.68 25.16 23.97
N THR A 538 29.13 23.96 23.66
CA THR A 538 29.06 23.45 22.29
C THR A 538 28.15 24.32 21.41
N GLU A 539 26.99 24.74 21.95
CA GLU A 539 26.08 25.64 21.26
C GLU A 539 26.76 26.96 20.88
N GLN A 540 27.41 27.64 21.86
CA GLN A 540 28.14 28.89 21.63
C GLN A 540 29.25 28.72 20.60
N ALA A 541 30.02 27.64 20.68
CA ALA A 541 31.11 27.39 19.74
C ALA A 541 30.62 27.18 18.32
N LEU A 542 29.51 26.46 18.13
CA LEU A 542 28.92 26.27 16.81
C LEU A 542 28.38 27.57 16.20
N TYR A 543 27.70 28.42 16.99
CA TYR A 543 27.27 29.73 16.50
C TYR A 543 28.46 30.62 16.09
N ARG A 544 29.55 30.66 16.88
CA ARG A 544 30.76 31.38 16.51
C ARG A 544 31.34 30.85 15.21
N LEU A 545 31.46 29.54 15.09
CA LEU A 545 32.03 28.91 13.90
C LEU A 545 31.19 29.12 12.65
N VAL A 546 29.86 29.14 12.76
CA VAL A 546 28.94 29.50 11.65
C VAL A 546 29.29 30.90 11.12
N TYR A 547 29.52 31.90 11.98
CA TYR A 547 29.89 33.25 11.55
C TYR A 547 31.31 33.34 11.00
N GLU A 548 32.24 32.57 11.54
CA GLU A 548 33.63 32.54 11.03
C GLU A 548 33.74 31.89 9.66
N ARG A 549 33.03 30.77 9.46
CA ARG A 549 33.09 30.01 8.22
C ARG A 549 32.18 30.56 7.12
N LEU A 550 31.10 31.27 7.49
CA LEU A 550 30.08 31.79 6.60
C LEU A 550 29.86 33.28 6.83
N PRO A 551 30.87 34.13 6.53
CA PRO A 551 30.76 35.57 6.71
C PRO A 551 29.65 36.13 5.80
N GLY A 552 28.71 36.90 6.39
CA GLY A 552 27.57 37.47 5.67
C GLY A 552 26.33 36.58 5.59
N ILE A 553 26.31 35.45 6.25
CA ILE A 553 25.12 34.59 6.34
C ILE A 553 23.94 35.33 6.99
N SER A 554 22.76 35.19 6.40
CA SER A 554 21.49 35.56 7.04
C SER A 554 21.06 34.44 7.94
N LEU A 555 20.91 34.71 9.24
CA LEU A 555 20.59 33.69 10.23
C LEU A 555 19.28 34.00 10.94
N ILE A 556 18.34 33.07 10.86
CA ILE A 556 17.05 33.14 11.56
C ILE A 556 16.95 31.90 12.48
N SER A 557 16.88 32.12 13.80
CA SER A 557 16.86 31.03 14.78
C SER A 557 15.62 31.11 15.68
N VAL A 558 14.94 30.01 15.86
CA VAL A 558 14.03 29.81 17.01
C VAL A 558 14.88 29.29 18.16
N ALA A 559 14.94 30.05 19.24
CA ALA A 559 15.68 29.64 20.43
C ALA A 559 14.95 30.05 21.73
N HIS A 560 15.11 29.22 22.74
CA HIS A 560 14.55 29.47 24.07
C HIS A 560 15.62 29.90 25.09
N ARG A 561 16.91 29.62 24.80
CA ARG A 561 18.01 29.94 25.71
C ARG A 561 18.45 31.40 25.54
N PRO A 562 18.60 32.16 26.63
CA PRO A 562 19.03 33.57 26.56
C PRO A 562 20.40 33.74 25.90
N GLY A 563 21.33 32.81 26.09
CA GLY A 563 22.68 32.85 25.52
C GLY A 563 22.70 32.90 24.00
N VAL A 564 21.73 32.27 23.33
CA VAL A 564 21.63 32.28 21.86
C VAL A 564 21.26 33.67 21.33
N ALA A 565 20.47 34.42 22.09
CA ALA A 565 20.05 35.77 21.66
C ALA A 565 21.23 36.70 21.41
N THR A 566 22.37 36.54 22.14
CA THR A 566 23.58 37.37 21.98
C THR A 566 24.23 37.25 20.60
N TYR A 567 23.97 36.20 19.85
CA TYR A 567 24.43 35.98 18.47
C TYR A 567 23.54 36.65 17.42
N HIS A 568 22.41 37.26 17.86
CA HIS A 568 21.43 37.91 17.00
C HIS A 568 21.37 39.41 17.26
N ARG A 569 20.93 40.19 16.26
CA ARG A 569 20.80 41.65 16.37
C ARG A 569 19.35 42.10 16.51
N ARG A 570 18.42 41.30 15.96
CA ARG A 570 16.97 41.56 15.96
C ARG A 570 16.24 40.43 16.62
N ARG A 571 15.16 40.76 17.30
CA ARG A 571 14.27 39.77 17.94
C ARG A 571 12.86 39.96 17.41
N LEU A 572 12.25 38.86 16.98
CA LEU A 572 10.84 38.77 16.64
C LEU A 572 10.12 37.99 17.76
N THR A 573 9.23 38.65 18.48
CA THR A 573 8.47 38.03 19.58
C THR A 573 7.05 37.76 19.10
N LEU A 574 6.65 36.48 19.13
CA LEU A 574 5.29 36.06 18.80
C LEU A 574 4.40 36.15 20.03
N HIS A 575 3.32 36.91 19.91
CA HIS A 575 2.31 37.12 20.96
C HIS A 575 1.03 36.35 20.62
N PRO A 576 0.74 35.21 21.26
CA PRO A 576 -0.43 34.39 20.93
C PRO A 576 -1.75 35.06 21.28
N GLU A 577 -1.77 35.96 22.28
CA GLU A 577 -2.98 36.68 22.72
C GLU A 577 -3.44 37.71 21.69
N THR A 578 -2.51 38.48 21.17
CA THR A 578 -2.75 39.53 20.15
C THR A 578 -2.58 38.99 18.73
N ARG A 579 -2.06 37.76 18.56
CA ARG A 579 -1.75 37.10 17.27
C ARG A 579 -0.86 37.95 16.37
N SER A 580 0.08 38.67 16.97
CA SER A 580 0.97 39.61 16.30
C SER A 580 2.44 39.22 16.50
N ILE A 581 3.31 39.82 15.69
CA ILE A 581 4.75 39.75 15.84
C ILE A 581 5.25 41.15 16.24
N GLU A 582 5.98 41.24 17.35
CA GLU A 582 6.67 42.45 17.78
C GLU A 582 8.15 42.33 17.45
N GLU A 583 8.71 43.38 16.85
CA GLU A 583 10.14 43.46 16.53
C GLU A 583 10.85 44.36 17.53
N SER A 584 11.99 43.88 18.02
CA SER A 584 12.87 44.65 18.90
C SER A 584 14.35 44.39 18.58
N LEU A 585 15.22 45.31 18.96
CA LEU A 585 16.66 45.07 18.90
C LEU A 585 17.11 44.24 20.09
N VAL A 586 18.05 43.32 19.86
CA VAL A 586 18.71 42.60 20.94
C VAL A 586 19.78 43.53 21.54
N PRO A 587 19.76 43.81 22.85
CA PRO A 587 20.81 44.61 23.48
C PRO A 587 22.17 43.99 23.21
N ALA A 588 23.16 44.80 22.79
CA ALA A 588 24.52 44.33 22.67
C ALA A 588 24.96 43.82 24.05
N ALA A 589 25.54 42.59 24.08
CA ALA A 589 26.11 42.08 25.32
C ALA A 589 27.10 43.12 25.83
N ALA A 590 26.89 43.61 27.04
CA ALA A 590 27.89 44.42 27.71
C ALA A 590 29.16 43.58 27.81
N GLY A 591 30.21 43.98 27.07
CA GLY A 591 31.50 43.30 26.90
C GLY A 591 32.24 43.06 28.21
#